data_424ad0162ee0c8df817fadcdd70e6bf8
#
_entry.id   424ad0162ee0c8df817fadcdd70e6bf8
#
_cell.length_a   1.000
_cell.length_b   1.000
_cell.length_c   1.000
_cell.angle_alpha   90.00
_cell.angle_beta   90.00
_cell.angle_gamma   90.00
#
_symmetry.space_group_name_H-M   'P 1'
#
loop_
_entity.id
_entity.type
_entity.pdbx_description
1 polymer ?
#
loop_
_entity_poly.entity_id
_entity_poly.type
_entity_poly.pdbx_seq_one_letter_code
_entity_poly.pdbx_strand_id
1 'polypeptide(L)'
;MTYPWWSLLPFVAMLACIALLPIIPKTAHWWEKERSQLSVALALGVPTTVWMFMRAGTGPLIATGVEYVQFIALLFALFVVSGGIHLAGDIKATPRNNTIFLAIGGLLASFIGTTGAAMLLIRPLLETNKERKHRVHTVLFTIFIVANCGGILTPLGDPPLFLGYLHGVPFTWTFALWKEWLFTLALLLLSYYSIDRVRYASEDTSSIEADDREVRPLRLHGTINLAFFAIIILSVAFAPSWDGEALAEGHVHSWTGFVPWREIIMFTVAGLSYKLSDKKVRFEENAFTWAPIMEVATLFIGIFATMAPALRYLEQIAPSLPLTRMTYFVFTGGLSSILDNAPTYMTFFEMAKASGGEGTLVAGVPESYLIPISLGAVFCGAITYIGNGPNFMVKSVAESDGVPMPSFGRYIGYAFTLLVPILAAMAMIFVGESWLVRGLGIALAAGLVFLSLVRIRRAGLDEAVADFSGDE
;
A
#
# COMPACT_ATOMS: atom_id res chain seq x y z
N MET A 1 -24.83 -11.81 21.23
CA MET A 1 -25.65 -10.59 20.94
C MET A 1 -25.80 -10.46 19.43
N THR A 2 -27.00 -10.15 18.92
CA THR A 2 -27.21 -9.92 17.49
C THR A 2 -27.04 -8.43 17.17
N TYR A 3 -26.26 -8.12 16.13
CA TYR A 3 -26.08 -6.77 15.64
C TYR A 3 -27.02 -6.53 14.46
N PRO A 4 -27.77 -5.42 14.43
CA PRO A 4 -28.69 -5.10 13.36
C PRO A 4 -27.92 -4.62 12.11
N TRP A 5 -28.50 -4.79 10.92
CA TRP A 5 -27.87 -4.41 9.64
C TRP A 5 -27.48 -2.93 9.55
N TRP A 6 -28.21 -2.04 10.22
CA TRP A 6 -27.91 -0.62 10.24
C TRP A 6 -26.64 -0.25 11.03
N SER A 7 -26.11 -1.17 11.84
CA SER A 7 -24.80 -0.98 12.51
C SER A 7 -23.63 -0.90 11.51
N LEU A 8 -23.84 -1.34 10.27
CA LEU A 8 -22.91 -1.18 9.15
C LEU A 8 -22.88 0.25 8.59
N LEU A 9 -24.01 1.01 8.73
CA LEU A 9 -24.16 2.30 8.04
C LEU A 9 -23.13 3.36 8.43
N PRO A 10 -22.75 3.56 9.72
CA PRO A 10 -21.72 4.53 10.08
C PRO A 10 -20.37 4.24 9.42
N PHE A 11 -19.99 2.97 9.35
CA PHE A 11 -18.76 2.54 8.70
C PHE A 11 -18.78 2.77 7.19
N VAL A 12 -19.86 2.37 6.52
CA VAL A 12 -20.06 2.64 5.08
C VAL A 12 -20.08 4.14 4.80
N ALA A 13 -20.73 4.93 5.65
CA ALA A 13 -20.76 6.38 5.51
C ALA A 13 -19.35 7.00 5.69
N MET A 14 -18.55 6.51 6.66
CA MET A 14 -17.18 6.97 6.87
C MET A 14 -16.32 6.69 5.64
N LEU A 15 -16.36 5.47 5.11
CA LEU A 15 -15.62 5.08 3.91
C LEU A 15 -16.09 5.86 2.67
N ALA A 16 -17.41 6.08 2.52
CA ALA A 16 -17.97 6.88 1.44
C ALA A 16 -17.52 8.36 1.53
N CYS A 17 -17.43 8.94 2.74
CA CYS A 17 -16.88 10.27 2.92
C CYS A 17 -15.42 10.36 2.48
N ILE A 18 -14.60 9.40 2.88
CA ILE A 18 -13.17 9.34 2.51
C ILE A 18 -13.01 9.22 0.98
N ALA A 19 -13.82 8.38 0.33
CA ALA A 19 -13.73 8.13 -1.09
C ALA A 19 -14.31 9.26 -1.96
N LEU A 20 -15.43 9.87 -1.56
CA LEU A 20 -16.19 10.77 -2.44
C LEU A 20 -15.92 12.24 -2.18
N LEU A 21 -15.73 12.66 -0.91
CA LEU A 21 -15.59 14.09 -0.59
C LEU A 21 -14.38 14.76 -1.24
N PRO A 22 -13.21 14.11 -1.37
CA PRO A 22 -12.06 14.69 -2.09
C PRO A 22 -12.26 14.78 -3.61
N ILE A 23 -13.16 13.96 -4.19
CA ILE A 23 -13.39 13.93 -5.64
C ILE A 23 -14.46 14.95 -6.09
N ILE A 24 -15.43 15.22 -5.23
CA ILE A 24 -16.54 16.14 -5.54
C ILE A 24 -16.04 17.59 -5.47
N PRO A 25 -16.06 18.39 -6.57
CA PRO A 25 -15.46 19.73 -6.60
C PRO A 25 -15.99 20.70 -5.52
N LYS A 26 -17.24 20.54 -5.09
CA LYS A 26 -17.86 21.39 -4.05
C LYS A 26 -17.36 21.09 -2.63
N THR A 27 -16.90 19.88 -2.38
CA THR A 27 -16.46 19.39 -1.05
C THR A 27 -14.97 19.21 -0.95
N ALA A 28 -14.26 19.08 -2.07
CA ALA A 28 -12.82 18.81 -2.11
C ALA A 28 -12.00 19.78 -1.24
N HIS A 29 -12.15 21.10 -1.47
CA HIS A 29 -11.43 22.11 -0.68
C HIS A 29 -11.82 22.14 0.81
N TRP A 30 -13.06 21.78 1.16
CA TRP A 30 -13.47 21.65 2.55
C TRP A 30 -12.84 20.40 3.18
N TRP A 31 -12.78 19.29 2.41
CA TRP A 31 -12.20 18.03 2.86
C TRP A 31 -10.70 18.06 3.06
N GLU A 32 -9.94 18.88 2.33
CA GLU A 32 -8.49 19.09 2.49
C GLU A 32 -8.10 19.60 3.90
N LYS A 33 -9.06 20.14 4.67
CA LYS A 33 -8.79 20.64 6.01
C LYS A 33 -8.90 19.51 7.04
N GLU A 34 -7.86 19.29 7.82
CA GLU A 34 -7.85 18.30 8.92
C GLU A 34 -9.06 18.44 9.87
N ARG A 35 -9.48 19.67 10.15
CA ARG A 35 -10.67 19.95 10.99
C ARG A 35 -11.95 19.40 10.38
N SER A 36 -12.07 19.39 9.07
CA SER A 36 -13.26 18.87 8.38
C SER A 36 -13.27 17.35 8.43
N GLN A 37 -12.13 16.72 8.18
CA GLN A 37 -11.94 15.27 8.32
C GLN A 37 -12.25 14.82 9.76
N LEU A 38 -11.68 15.52 10.76
CA LEU A 38 -11.94 15.24 12.17
C LEU A 38 -13.42 15.41 12.53
N SER A 39 -14.09 16.44 12.00
CA SER A 39 -15.51 16.67 12.28
C SER A 39 -16.37 15.51 11.77
N VAL A 40 -16.09 14.97 10.59
CA VAL A 40 -16.79 13.80 10.05
C VAL A 40 -16.47 12.54 10.86
N ALA A 41 -15.19 12.32 11.17
CA ALA A 41 -14.73 11.19 11.98
C ALA A 41 -15.44 11.18 13.36
N LEU A 42 -15.56 12.34 14.03
CA LEU A 42 -16.23 12.45 15.31
C LEU A 42 -17.75 12.36 15.18
N ALA A 43 -18.34 12.99 14.15
CA ALA A 43 -19.79 12.95 13.93
C ALA A 43 -20.32 11.53 13.70
N LEU A 44 -19.55 10.67 13.04
CA LEU A 44 -19.90 9.26 12.81
C LEU A 44 -19.37 8.36 13.95
N GLY A 45 -18.16 8.60 14.42
CA GLY A 45 -17.49 7.76 15.41
C GLY A 45 -18.08 7.88 16.80
N VAL A 46 -18.34 9.11 17.30
CA VAL A 46 -18.81 9.30 18.68
C VAL A 46 -20.18 8.64 18.92
N PRO A 47 -21.22 8.87 18.10
CA PRO A 47 -22.51 8.19 18.29
C PRO A 47 -22.37 6.67 18.21
N THR A 48 -21.53 6.15 17.30
CA THR A 48 -21.28 4.71 17.16
C THR A 48 -20.62 4.14 18.40
N THR A 49 -19.59 4.82 18.91
CA THR A 49 -18.88 4.42 20.15
C THR A 49 -19.82 4.44 21.36
N VAL A 50 -20.64 5.49 21.52
CA VAL A 50 -21.63 5.57 22.61
C VAL A 50 -22.66 4.44 22.51
N TRP A 51 -23.17 4.17 21.31
CA TRP A 51 -24.09 3.06 21.10
C TRP A 51 -23.44 1.70 21.41
N MET A 52 -22.19 1.50 20.97
CA MET A 52 -21.43 0.28 21.24
C MET A 52 -21.17 0.09 22.75
N PHE A 53 -20.82 1.17 23.46
CA PHE A 53 -20.69 1.18 24.92
C PHE A 53 -21.96 0.73 25.62
N MET A 54 -23.09 1.31 25.26
CA MET A 54 -24.40 0.96 25.87
C MET A 54 -24.78 -0.50 25.61
N ARG A 55 -24.31 -1.09 24.51
CA ARG A 55 -24.70 -2.44 24.10
C ARG A 55 -23.73 -3.53 24.56
N ALA A 56 -22.45 -3.28 24.51
CA ALA A 56 -21.39 -4.28 24.76
C ALA A 56 -20.40 -3.90 25.90
N GLY A 57 -20.63 -2.74 26.55
CA GLY A 57 -19.74 -2.26 27.61
C GLY A 57 -18.42 -1.69 27.12
N THR A 58 -17.42 -1.65 28.01
CA THR A 58 -16.10 -1.03 27.75
C THR A 58 -15.16 -1.94 26.96
N GLY A 59 -15.33 -3.26 27.03
CA GLY A 59 -14.37 -4.22 26.47
C GLY A 59 -14.03 -3.97 25.00
N PRO A 60 -15.02 -3.97 24.08
CA PRO A 60 -14.74 -3.73 22.65
C PRO A 60 -14.10 -2.36 22.39
N LEU A 61 -14.39 -1.35 23.20
CA LEU A 61 -13.84 0.00 23.04
C LEU A 61 -12.36 0.03 23.44
N ILE A 62 -11.98 -0.69 24.50
CA ILE A 62 -10.59 -0.83 24.93
C ILE A 62 -9.79 -1.55 23.86
N ALA A 63 -10.30 -2.68 23.34
CA ALA A 63 -9.64 -3.45 22.29
C ALA A 63 -9.42 -2.58 21.03
N THR A 64 -10.46 -1.93 20.51
CA THR A 64 -10.38 -1.04 19.36
C THR A 64 -9.44 0.15 19.60
N GLY A 65 -9.43 0.74 20.79
CA GLY A 65 -8.52 1.84 21.15
C GLY A 65 -7.07 1.40 21.18
N VAL A 66 -6.78 0.21 21.71
CA VAL A 66 -5.44 -0.39 21.72
C VAL A 66 -4.95 -0.63 20.28
N GLU A 67 -5.77 -1.26 19.44
CA GLU A 67 -5.44 -1.50 18.04
C GLU A 67 -5.14 -0.20 17.27
N TYR A 68 -5.98 0.83 17.48
CA TYR A 68 -5.74 2.15 16.88
C TYR A 68 -4.38 2.72 17.29
N VAL A 69 -4.04 2.70 18.58
CA VAL A 69 -2.75 3.23 19.07
C VAL A 69 -1.58 2.43 18.49
N GLN A 70 -1.67 1.11 18.46
CA GLN A 70 -0.65 0.23 17.88
C GLN A 70 -0.45 0.49 16.40
N PHE A 71 -1.55 0.63 15.67
CA PHE A 71 -1.55 0.93 14.23
C PHE A 71 -0.90 2.28 13.93
N ILE A 72 -1.32 3.34 14.62
CA ILE A 72 -0.75 4.68 14.42
C ILE A 72 0.70 4.75 14.89
N ALA A 73 1.09 4.06 15.95
CA ALA A 73 2.47 4.02 16.41
C ALA A 73 3.43 3.48 15.33
N LEU A 74 3.04 2.41 14.62
CA LEU A 74 3.83 1.88 13.52
C LEU A 74 3.92 2.86 12.36
N LEU A 75 2.77 3.36 11.88
CA LEU A 75 2.76 4.28 10.73
C LEU A 75 3.55 5.56 11.04
N PHE A 76 3.39 6.10 12.23
CA PHE A 76 4.15 7.25 12.70
C PHE A 76 5.66 6.98 12.71
N ALA A 77 6.08 5.86 13.28
CA ALA A 77 7.50 5.53 13.37
C ALA A 77 8.13 5.34 11.98
N LEU A 78 7.47 4.57 11.10
CA LEU A 78 7.94 4.37 9.73
C LEU A 78 7.99 5.70 8.95
N PHE A 79 6.97 6.55 9.09
CA PHE A 79 6.88 7.85 8.43
C PHE A 79 7.99 8.80 8.89
N VAL A 80 8.23 8.91 10.20
CA VAL A 80 9.28 9.80 10.74
C VAL A 80 10.67 9.32 10.35
N VAL A 81 10.92 8.02 10.39
CA VAL A 81 12.23 7.45 10.04
C VAL A 81 12.49 7.58 8.54
N SER A 82 11.49 7.29 7.68
CA SER A 82 11.63 7.45 6.23
C SER A 82 11.92 8.89 5.82
N GLY A 83 11.30 9.86 6.48
CA GLY A 83 11.54 11.28 6.25
C GLY A 83 12.98 11.75 6.57
N GLY A 84 13.76 10.93 7.27
CA GLY A 84 15.19 11.20 7.56
C GLY A 84 16.17 10.61 6.55
N ILE A 85 15.70 9.93 5.49
CA ILE A 85 16.54 9.33 4.46
C ILE A 85 16.28 10.03 3.13
N HIS A 86 17.35 10.37 2.41
CA HIS A 86 17.26 10.93 1.07
C HIS A 86 18.25 10.24 0.13
N LEU A 87 17.79 9.86 -1.03
CA LEU A 87 18.62 9.32 -2.10
C LEU A 87 18.90 10.46 -3.09
N ALA A 88 20.09 11.04 -2.99
CA ALA A 88 20.56 12.09 -3.90
C ALA A 88 21.33 11.45 -5.07
N GLY A 89 21.43 12.18 -6.16
CA GLY A 89 22.16 11.78 -7.36
C GLY A 89 21.25 11.71 -8.56
N ASP A 90 21.86 11.47 -9.70
CA ASP A 90 21.20 11.42 -10.99
C ASP A 90 21.89 10.36 -11.83
N ILE A 91 21.17 9.34 -12.26
CA ILE A 91 21.67 8.26 -13.10
C ILE A 91 21.03 8.37 -14.49
N LYS A 92 21.69 7.81 -15.50
CA LYS A 92 21.10 7.79 -16.83
C LYS A 92 19.69 7.22 -16.82
N ALA A 93 18.74 7.96 -17.36
CA ALA A 93 17.32 7.61 -17.45
C ALA A 93 17.03 6.50 -18.48
N THR A 94 17.84 5.45 -18.49
CA THR A 94 17.66 4.32 -19.41
C THR A 94 16.53 3.40 -18.91
N PRO A 95 15.84 2.69 -19.83
CA PRO A 95 14.80 1.73 -19.44
C PRO A 95 15.29 0.66 -18.47
N ARG A 96 16.56 0.25 -18.60
CA ARG A 96 17.19 -0.72 -17.69
C ARG A 96 17.33 -0.14 -16.28
N ASN A 97 17.89 1.07 -16.17
CA ASN A 97 18.13 1.71 -14.87
C ASN A 97 16.81 2.01 -14.14
N ASN A 98 15.83 2.56 -14.86
CA ASN A 98 14.48 2.79 -14.29
C ASN A 98 13.83 1.50 -13.83
N THR A 99 13.95 0.39 -14.59
CA THR A 99 13.41 -0.91 -14.19
C THR A 99 14.08 -1.45 -12.93
N ILE A 100 15.42 -1.34 -12.83
CA ILE A 100 16.16 -1.74 -11.63
C ILE A 100 15.76 -0.89 -10.43
N PHE A 101 15.55 0.42 -10.64
CA PHE A 101 15.11 1.35 -9.60
C PHE A 101 13.74 0.96 -9.04
N LEU A 102 12.79 0.65 -9.92
CA LEU A 102 11.45 0.15 -9.53
C LEU A 102 11.52 -1.22 -8.86
N ALA A 103 12.38 -2.12 -9.31
CA ALA A 103 12.57 -3.45 -8.70
C ALA A 103 13.10 -3.34 -7.26
N ILE A 104 14.11 -2.48 -7.03
CA ILE A 104 14.63 -2.20 -5.70
C ILE A 104 13.53 -1.58 -4.83
N GLY A 105 12.78 -0.62 -5.38
CA GLY A 105 11.66 0.02 -4.68
C GLY A 105 10.57 -0.97 -4.27
N GLY A 106 10.19 -1.89 -5.15
CA GLY A 106 9.23 -2.94 -4.85
C GLY A 106 9.70 -3.90 -3.76
N LEU A 107 11.00 -4.22 -3.72
CA LEU A 107 11.57 -5.02 -2.64
C LEU A 107 11.59 -4.23 -1.31
N LEU A 108 12.07 -3.00 -1.33
CA LEU A 108 12.15 -2.14 -0.14
C LEU A 108 10.77 -1.89 0.48
N ALA A 109 9.72 -1.76 -0.34
CA ALA A 109 8.35 -1.51 0.12
C ALA A 109 7.88 -2.52 1.18
N SER A 110 8.28 -3.78 1.06
CA SER A 110 7.94 -4.80 2.05
C SER A 110 8.61 -4.59 3.43
N PHE A 111 9.69 -3.84 3.53
CA PHE A 111 10.47 -3.69 4.77
C PHE A 111 10.35 -2.32 5.41
N ILE A 112 10.26 -1.25 4.61
CA ILE A 112 10.18 0.13 5.10
C ILE A 112 8.79 0.74 4.91
N GLY A 113 7.83 -0.07 4.49
CA GLY A 113 6.47 0.32 4.16
C GLY A 113 6.34 0.90 2.75
N THR A 114 5.18 0.67 2.13
CA THR A 114 4.85 1.20 0.79
C THR A 114 4.96 2.71 0.74
N THR A 115 4.45 3.42 1.74
CA THR A 115 4.55 4.89 1.84
C THR A 115 6.02 5.33 1.95
N GLY A 116 6.80 4.70 2.84
CA GLY A 116 8.21 5.02 3.04
C GLY A 116 9.04 4.81 1.78
N ALA A 117 8.89 3.66 1.13
CA ALA A 117 9.59 3.34 -0.10
C ALA A 117 9.19 4.26 -1.27
N ALA A 118 7.90 4.54 -1.42
CA ALA A 118 7.41 5.42 -2.47
C ALA A 118 7.95 6.84 -2.32
N MET A 119 7.91 7.40 -1.11
CA MET A 119 8.41 8.76 -0.84
C MET A 119 9.93 8.87 -0.95
N LEU A 120 10.67 7.82 -0.56
CA LEU A 120 12.12 7.76 -0.72
C LEU A 120 12.53 7.76 -2.21
N LEU A 121 11.78 7.08 -3.06
CA LEU A 121 12.20 6.80 -4.43
C LEU A 121 11.59 7.74 -5.47
N ILE A 122 10.42 8.34 -5.22
CA ILE A 122 9.74 9.14 -6.25
C ILE A 122 10.56 10.35 -6.68
N ARG A 123 11.16 11.11 -5.74
CA ARG A 123 11.93 12.31 -6.07
C ARG A 123 13.20 11.99 -6.87
N PRO A 124 14.09 11.06 -6.45
CA PRO A 124 15.23 10.64 -7.26
C PRO A 124 14.82 10.10 -8.64
N LEU A 125 13.71 9.39 -8.71
CA LEU A 125 13.21 8.86 -9.98
C LEU A 125 12.74 9.98 -10.93
N LEU A 126 12.10 11.02 -10.41
CA LEU A 126 11.70 12.19 -11.17
C LEU A 126 12.92 13.01 -11.61
N GLU A 127 13.90 13.21 -10.73
CA GLU A 127 15.16 13.89 -11.05
C GLU A 127 15.93 13.15 -12.16
N THR A 128 16.10 11.82 -12.03
CA THR A 128 16.71 10.96 -13.05
C THR A 128 16.03 11.06 -14.42
N ASN A 129 14.72 11.33 -14.45
CA ASN A 129 13.97 11.36 -15.70
C ASN A 129 13.56 12.78 -16.11
N LYS A 130 14.17 13.84 -15.57
CA LYS A 130 13.73 15.24 -15.78
C LYS A 130 13.87 15.69 -17.23
N GLU A 131 14.89 15.20 -17.95
CA GLU A 131 15.14 15.51 -19.35
C GLU A 131 14.20 14.76 -20.32
N ARG A 132 13.56 13.67 -19.84
CA ARG A 132 12.66 12.85 -20.65
C ARG A 132 11.30 13.50 -20.84
N LYS A 133 10.80 13.47 -22.06
CA LYS A 133 9.46 13.95 -22.43
C LYS A 133 8.37 13.03 -21.90
N HIS A 134 8.62 11.72 -21.88
CA HIS A 134 7.65 10.70 -21.49
C HIS A 134 7.95 10.15 -20.10
N ARG A 135 7.36 10.75 -19.04
CA ARG A 135 7.59 10.38 -17.63
C ARG A 135 6.40 9.72 -16.92
N VAL A 136 5.17 9.96 -17.44
CA VAL A 136 3.92 9.56 -16.76
C VAL A 136 3.86 8.06 -16.45
N HIS A 137 4.26 7.20 -17.41
CA HIS A 137 4.23 5.75 -17.21
C HIS A 137 5.17 5.30 -16.09
N THR A 138 6.31 5.96 -15.90
CA THR A 138 7.25 5.66 -14.80
C THR A 138 6.59 5.92 -13.44
N VAL A 139 5.86 7.03 -13.31
CA VAL A 139 5.09 7.34 -12.08
C VAL A 139 3.96 6.34 -11.87
N LEU A 140 3.23 5.95 -12.92
CA LEU A 140 2.17 4.93 -12.82
C LEU A 140 2.71 3.60 -12.28
N PHE A 141 3.83 3.14 -12.82
CA PHE A 141 4.45 1.90 -12.37
C PHE A 141 5.10 2.02 -10.97
N THR A 142 5.52 3.22 -10.56
CA THR A 142 5.91 3.47 -9.15
C THR A 142 4.71 3.23 -8.22
N ILE A 143 3.52 3.69 -8.60
CA ILE A 143 2.30 3.43 -7.83
C ILE A 143 1.99 1.92 -7.82
N PHE A 144 2.02 1.24 -8.96
CA PHE A 144 1.69 -0.18 -9.04
C PHE A 144 2.68 -1.05 -8.25
N ILE A 145 3.98 -0.81 -8.44
CA ILE A 145 5.05 -1.64 -7.90
C ILE A 145 5.41 -1.24 -6.47
N VAL A 146 5.80 0.03 -6.26
CA VAL A 146 6.40 0.46 -4.99
C VAL A 146 5.34 0.81 -3.96
N ALA A 147 4.31 1.55 -4.37
CA ALA A 147 3.28 2.01 -3.45
C ALA A 147 2.23 0.94 -3.10
N ASN A 148 2.24 -0.24 -3.76
CA ASN A 148 1.27 -1.30 -3.51
C ASN A 148 1.89 -2.71 -3.60
N CYS A 149 2.04 -3.28 -4.81
CA CYS A 149 2.37 -4.70 -4.98
C CYS A 149 3.68 -5.13 -4.30
N GLY A 150 4.63 -4.22 -4.13
CA GLY A 150 5.88 -4.47 -3.41
C GLY A 150 5.71 -4.75 -1.92
N GLY A 151 4.64 -4.27 -1.30
CA GLY A 151 4.48 -4.24 0.16
C GLY A 151 4.00 -5.55 0.82
N ILE A 152 3.90 -6.69 0.13
CA ILE A 152 3.17 -7.84 0.68
C ILE A 152 4.01 -8.83 1.52
N LEU A 153 5.35 -8.76 1.47
CA LEU A 153 6.19 -9.80 2.09
C LEU A 153 6.36 -9.68 3.60
N THR A 154 6.06 -8.54 4.20
CA THR A 154 6.08 -8.39 5.66
C THR A 154 4.88 -7.60 6.16
N PRO A 155 4.50 -7.76 7.42
CA PRO A 155 3.44 -6.94 8.04
C PRO A 155 3.73 -5.43 8.05
N LEU A 156 4.99 -5.04 7.89
CA LEU A 156 5.42 -3.64 7.84
C LEU A 156 5.22 -3.01 6.46
N GLY A 157 5.05 -3.84 5.43
CA GLY A 157 4.98 -3.40 4.05
C GLY A 157 3.72 -2.59 3.76
N ASP A 158 2.58 -3.04 4.25
CA ASP A 158 1.32 -2.35 3.98
C ASP A 158 0.36 -2.47 5.18
N PRO A 159 -0.44 -1.42 5.49
CA PRO A 159 -1.36 -1.37 6.63
C PRO A 159 -2.26 -2.60 6.83
N PRO A 160 -2.87 -3.20 5.80
CA PRO A 160 -3.67 -4.41 5.94
C PRO A 160 -2.94 -5.56 6.63
N LEU A 161 -1.70 -5.79 6.26
CA LEU A 161 -0.92 -6.91 6.78
C LEU A 161 -0.53 -6.69 8.24
N PHE A 162 -0.30 -5.44 8.64
CA PHE A 162 -0.05 -5.11 10.02
C PHE A 162 -1.30 -5.29 10.90
N LEU A 163 -2.48 -4.94 10.40
CA LEU A 163 -3.73 -5.26 11.10
C LEU A 163 -3.92 -6.77 11.25
N GLY A 164 -3.65 -7.56 10.22
CA GLY A 164 -3.64 -9.01 10.32
C GLY A 164 -2.67 -9.52 11.38
N TYR A 165 -1.47 -8.93 11.46
CA TYR A 165 -0.49 -9.23 12.50
C TYR A 165 -1.02 -8.91 13.91
N LEU A 166 -1.68 -7.77 14.11
CA LEU A 166 -2.31 -7.42 15.39
C LEU A 166 -3.41 -8.41 15.79
N HIS A 167 -4.08 -9.03 14.81
CA HIS A 167 -5.10 -10.08 15.01
C HIS A 167 -4.54 -11.50 15.03
N GLY A 168 -3.22 -11.65 15.22
CA GLY A 168 -2.57 -12.93 15.47
C GLY A 168 -1.99 -13.65 14.25
N VAL A 169 -1.98 -13.03 13.06
CA VAL A 169 -1.25 -13.59 11.91
C VAL A 169 0.26 -13.54 12.22
N PRO A 170 1.00 -14.65 12.15
CA PRO A 170 2.42 -14.65 12.44
C PRO A 170 3.20 -13.69 11.52
N PHE A 171 4.19 -12.98 12.08
CA PHE A 171 5.02 -12.03 11.33
C PHE A 171 5.62 -12.66 10.05
N THR A 172 6.06 -13.92 10.16
CA THR A 172 6.71 -14.66 9.07
C THR A 172 5.73 -15.23 8.06
N TRP A 173 4.42 -15.26 8.35
CA TRP A 173 3.44 -15.87 7.46
C TRP A 173 3.38 -15.18 6.09
N THR A 174 3.50 -13.86 6.05
CA THR A 174 3.45 -13.10 4.81
C THR A 174 4.58 -13.43 3.83
N PHE A 175 5.72 -13.97 4.31
CA PHE A 175 6.77 -14.46 3.43
C PHE A 175 6.32 -15.65 2.57
N ALA A 176 5.29 -16.40 2.97
CA ALA A 176 4.73 -17.48 2.16
C ALA A 176 4.14 -16.97 0.84
N LEU A 177 3.78 -15.68 0.76
CA LEU A 177 3.23 -15.02 -0.44
C LEU A 177 4.32 -14.62 -1.47
N TRP A 178 5.57 -15.07 -1.30
CA TRP A 178 6.68 -14.70 -2.17
C TRP A 178 6.48 -15.09 -3.63
N LYS A 179 5.72 -16.18 -3.90
CA LYS A 179 5.47 -16.65 -5.27
C LYS A 179 4.54 -15.70 -6.02
N GLU A 180 3.45 -15.31 -5.40
CA GLU A 180 2.47 -14.37 -5.90
C GLU A 180 3.09 -12.99 -6.10
N TRP A 181 3.89 -12.56 -5.13
CA TRP A 181 4.67 -11.33 -5.17
C TRP A 181 5.67 -11.34 -6.35
N LEU A 182 6.52 -12.37 -6.44
CA LEU A 182 7.53 -12.46 -7.48
C LEU A 182 6.92 -12.51 -8.88
N PHE A 183 5.85 -13.29 -9.05
CA PHE A 183 5.11 -13.38 -10.31
C PHE A 183 4.55 -12.02 -10.73
N THR A 184 3.89 -11.33 -9.81
CA THR A 184 3.26 -10.04 -10.08
C THR A 184 4.31 -8.97 -10.39
N LEU A 185 5.36 -8.86 -9.57
CA LEU A 185 6.43 -7.90 -9.81
C LEU A 185 7.21 -8.19 -11.10
N ALA A 186 7.51 -9.45 -11.40
CA ALA A 186 8.22 -9.81 -12.63
C ALA A 186 7.43 -9.38 -13.88
N LEU A 187 6.11 -9.62 -13.92
CA LEU A 187 5.26 -9.19 -15.03
C LEU A 187 5.09 -7.67 -15.10
N LEU A 188 4.96 -6.99 -13.95
CA LEU A 188 4.90 -5.52 -13.90
C LEU A 188 6.21 -4.90 -14.40
N LEU A 189 7.35 -5.39 -13.94
CA LEU A 189 8.67 -4.89 -14.36
C LEU A 189 8.94 -5.17 -15.85
N LEU A 190 8.56 -6.34 -16.36
CA LEU A 190 8.64 -6.66 -17.78
C LEU A 190 7.74 -5.76 -18.62
N SER A 191 6.51 -5.55 -18.16
CA SER A 191 5.55 -4.64 -18.81
C SER A 191 6.09 -3.21 -18.84
N TYR A 192 6.58 -2.72 -17.69
CA TYR A 192 7.24 -1.41 -17.59
C TYR A 192 8.41 -1.29 -18.57
N TYR A 193 9.37 -2.21 -18.49
CA TYR A 193 10.54 -2.21 -19.35
C TYR A 193 10.17 -2.16 -20.84
N SER A 194 9.17 -2.94 -21.25
CA SER A 194 8.71 -2.98 -22.63
C SER A 194 8.12 -1.64 -23.10
N ILE A 195 7.36 -0.98 -22.22
CA ILE A 195 6.75 0.33 -22.50
C ILE A 195 7.81 1.43 -22.50
N ASP A 196 8.70 1.39 -21.51
CA ASP A 196 9.76 2.40 -21.38
C ASP A 196 10.77 2.33 -22.53
N ARG A 197 11.09 1.12 -23.05
CA ARG A 197 11.90 0.94 -24.27
C ARG A 197 11.26 1.67 -25.48
N VAL A 198 9.97 1.48 -25.72
CA VAL A 198 9.26 2.15 -26.81
C VAL A 198 9.27 3.67 -26.63
N ARG A 199 9.08 4.15 -25.40
CA ARG A 199 9.10 5.59 -25.08
C ARG A 199 10.50 6.17 -25.20
N TYR A 200 11.51 5.44 -24.76
CA TYR A 200 12.92 5.86 -24.87
C TYR A 200 13.36 6.00 -26.33
N ALA A 201 12.99 5.07 -27.19
CA ALA A 201 13.27 5.13 -28.61
C ALA A 201 12.59 6.32 -29.33
N SER A 202 11.58 6.94 -28.71
CA SER A 202 10.88 8.13 -29.21
C SER A 202 11.31 9.44 -28.56
N GLU A 203 12.33 9.42 -27.68
CA GLU A 203 12.89 10.63 -27.06
C GLU A 203 13.80 11.38 -28.06
N ASP A 204 13.86 12.70 -27.93
CA ASP A 204 14.73 13.53 -28.73
C ASP A 204 16.20 13.28 -28.38
N THR A 205 17.09 13.20 -29.38
CA THR A 205 18.55 12.99 -29.18
C THR A 205 19.13 14.04 -28.23
N SER A 206 18.69 15.28 -28.31
CA SER A 206 19.10 16.36 -27.40
C SER A 206 18.77 16.09 -25.92
N SER A 207 17.62 15.44 -25.66
CA SER A 207 17.22 15.06 -24.29
C SER A 207 18.10 13.94 -23.74
N ILE A 208 18.45 12.95 -24.58
CA ILE A 208 19.35 11.86 -24.20
C ILE A 208 20.77 12.38 -23.95
N GLU A 209 21.27 13.28 -24.79
CA GLU A 209 22.57 13.92 -24.60
C GLU A 209 22.62 14.80 -23.33
N ALA A 210 21.51 15.49 -23.00
CA ALA A 210 21.41 16.27 -21.78
C ALA A 210 21.47 15.37 -20.54
N ASP A 211 20.72 14.26 -20.52
CA ASP A 211 20.74 13.24 -19.48
C ASP A 211 22.16 12.66 -19.28
N ASP A 212 22.88 12.39 -20.37
CA ASP A 212 24.27 11.85 -20.33
C ASP A 212 25.29 12.82 -19.70
N ARG A 213 25.06 14.14 -19.79
CA ARG A 213 25.94 15.18 -19.25
C ARG A 213 25.70 15.47 -17.76
N GLU A 214 24.53 15.21 -17.25
CA GLU A 214 24.13 15.58 -15.87
C GLU A 214 24.25 14.44 -14.86
N VAL A 215 24.81 13.30 -15.24
CA VAL A 215 24.95 12.11 -14.37
C VAL A 215 25.75 12.46 -13.11
N ARG A 216 25.17 12.15 -11.96
CA ARG A 216 25.82 12.28 -10.63
C ARG A 216 25.68 10.95 -9.88
N PRO A 217 26.74 10.50 -9.19
CA PRO A 217 26.66 9.24 -8.45
C PRO A 217 25.57 9.28 -7.37
N LEU A 218 24.83 8.18 -7.25
CA LEU A 218 23.84 8.02 -6.19
C LEU A 218 24.52 8.08 -4.82
N ARG A 219 23.99 8.88 -3.91
CA ARG A 219 24.43 9.02 -2.53
C ARG A 219 23.23 8.92 -1.59
N LEU A 220 23.31 8.03 -0.63
CA LEU A 220 22.29 7.89 0.39
C LEU A 220 22.64 8.77 1.59
N HIS A 221 21.84 9.77 1.86
CA HIS A 221 21.95 10.65 3.02
C HIS A 221 21.04 10.13 4.14
N GLY A 222 21.44 10.39 5.40
CA GLY A 222 20.64 9.99 6.56
C GLY A 222 20.68 8.48 6.88
N THR A 223 21.80 7.80 6.57
CA THR A 223 21.99 6.35 6.73
C THR A 223 21.75 5.82 8.15
N ILE A 224 21.85 6.66 9.18
CA ILE A 224 21.49 6.30 10.57
C ILE A 224 20.04 5.80 10.66
N ASN A 225 19.16 6.29 9.81
CA ASN A 225 17.76 5.89 9.78
C ASN A 225 17.56 4.45 9.29
N LEU A 226 18.52 3.86 8.57
CA LEU A 226 18.51 2.43 8.25
C LEU A 226 18.62 1.58 9.51
N ALA A 227 19.47 2.00 10.48
CA ALA A 227 19.55 1.33 11.77
C ALA A 227 18.23 1.50 12.56
N PHE A 228 17.60 2.67 12.48
CA PHE A 228 16.29 2.89 13.10
C PHE A 228 15.20 2.04 12.45
N PHE A 229 15.18 1.87 11.14
CA PHE A 229 14.29 0.90 10.50
C PHE A 229 14.53 -0.52 11.00
N ALA A 230 15.78 -0.96 11.10
CA ALA A 230 16.10 -2.29 11.63
C ALA A 230 15.56 -2.47 13.06
N ILE A 231 15.69 -1.45 13.93
CA ILE A 231 15.14 -1.50 15.29
C ILE A 231 13.61 -1.59 15.26
N ILE A 232 12.92 -0.83 14.40
CA ILE A 232 11.45 -0.92 14.25
C ILE A 232 11.07 -2.33 13.81
N ILE A 233 11.70 -2.88 12.78
CA ILE A 233 11.43 -4.24 12.28
C ILE A 233 11.59 -5.27 13.40
N LEU A 234 12.71 -5.21 14.12
CA LEU A 234 12.99 -6.12 15.25
C LEU A 234 12.00 -5.92 16.40
N SER A 235 11.59 -4.68 16.68
CA SER A 235 10.61 -4.42 17.74
C SER A 235 9.23 -4.98 17.39
N VAL A 236 8.80 -4.86 16.13
CA VAL A 236 7.53 -5.45 15.69
C VAL A 236 7.59 -6.97 15.72
N ALA A 237 8.71 -7.56 15.29
CA ALA A 237 8.85 -9.02 15.24
C ALA A 237 8.97 -9.69 16.62
N PHE A 238 9.58 -9.01 17.62
CA PHE A 238 10.01 -9.67 18.85
C PHE A 238 9.60 -8.97 20.16
N ALA A 239 9.28 -7.66 20.13
CA ALA A 239 8.92 -6.96 21.35
C ALA A 239 7.45 -7.21 21.74
N PRO A 240 7.15 -7.48 23.02
CA PRO A 240 5.78 -7.61 23.49
C PRO A 240 5.04 -6.27 23.40
N SER A 241 3.73 -6.36 23.20
CA SER A 241 2.82 -5.23 23.17
C SER A 241 1.56 -5.53 23.98
N TRP A 242 0.65 -4.56 24.05
CA TRP A 242 -0.66 -4.79 24.63
C TRP A 242 -1.42 -5.86 23.85
N ASP A 243 -2.09 -6.73 24.58
CA ASP A 243 -3.16 -7.56 24.06
C ASP A 243 -4.48 -6.85 24.38
N GLY A 244 -5.11 -6.29 23.36
CA GLY A 244 -6.34 -5.50 23.51
C GLY A 244 -7.52 -6.33 24.04
N GLU A 245 -7.63 -7.59 23.64
CA GLU A 245 -8.67 -8.50 24.11
C GLU A 245 -8.42 -8.90 25.58
N ALA A 246 -7.19 -9.29 25.93
CA ALA A 246 -6.84 -9.61 27.31
C ALA A 246 -7.00 -8.41 28.27
N LEU A 247 -6.69 -7.20 27.81
CA LEU A 247 -6.94 -5.96 28.56
C LEU A 247 -8.43 -5.70 28.74
N ALA A 248 -9.23 -5.93 27.71
CA ALA A 248 -10.69 -5.75 27.74
C ALA A 248 -11.38 -6.72 28.68
N GLU A 249 -10.88 -7.94 28.78
CA GLU A 249 -11.39 -9.00 29.66
C GLU A 249 -10.80 -8.98 31.09
N GLY A 250 -9.77 -8.16 31.33
CA GLY A 250 -9.07 -8.09 32.62
C GLY A 250 -8.18 -9.31 32.93
N HIS A 251 -7.82 -10.08 31.92
CA HIS A 251 -7.05 -11.33 32.04
C HIS A 251 -5.52 -11.17 31.85
N VAL A 252 -4.99 -9.97 32.03
CA VAL A 252 -3.54 -9.74 31.89
C VAL A 252 -2.80 -10.32 33.09
N HIS A 253 -2.13 -11.44 32.88
CA HIS A 253 -1.47 -12.21 33.95
C HIS A 253 -0.01 -11.80 34.22
N SER A 254 0.59 -10.96 33.37
CA SER A 254 1.98 -10.52 33.54
C SER A 254 2.11 -9.00 33.38
N TRP A 255 3.05 -8.40 34.13
CA TRP A 255 3.36 -6.98 33.99
C TRP A 255 3.86 -6.62 32.60
N THR A 256 4.46 -7.56 31.87
CA THR A 256 4.89 -7.36 30.45
C THR A 256 3.71 -7.12 29.50
N GLY A 257 2.53 -7.64 29.80
CA GLY A 257 1.31 -7.40 29.02
C GLY A 257 0.65 -6.05 29.31
N PHE A 258 1.04 -5.33 30.38
CA PHE A 258 0.58 -3.97 30.64
C PHE A 258 1.46 -2.90 30.04
N VAL A 259 2.71 -3.22 29.65
CA VAL A 259 3.66 -2.25 29.11
C VAL A 259 3.78 -2.45 27.60
N PRO A 260 3.44 -1.45 26.79
CA PRO A 260 3.54 -1.52 25.32
C PRO A 260 4.98 -1.32 24.85
N TRP A 261 5.86 -2.26 25.14
CA TRP A 261 7.29 -2.17 24.84
C TRP A 261 7.56 -1.87 23.38
N ARG A 262 6.81 -2.51 22.47
CA ARG A 262 6.92 -2.32 21.03
C ARG A 262 6.65 -0.86 20.65
N GLU A 263 5.56 -0.29 21.13
CA GLU A 263 5.15 1.10 20.86
C GLU A 263 6.13 2.10 21.49
N ILE A 264 6.60 1.83 22.72
CA ILE A 264 7.62 2.66 23.39
C ILE A 264 8.90 2.68 22.57
N ILE A 265 9.38 1.53 22.07
CA ILE A 265 10.56 1.45 21.22
C ILE A 265 10.32 2.25 19.94
N MET A 266 9.19 2.05 19.27
CA MET A 266 8.85 2.75 18.01
C MET A 266 8.81 4.27 18.19
N PHE A 267 8.14 4.79 19.23
CA PHE A 267 8.11 6.24 19.50
C PHE A 267 9.48 6.78 19.90
N THR A 268 10.26 6.02 20.68
CA THR A 268 11.62 6.43 21.04
C THR A 268 12.52 6.52 19.81
N VAL A 269 12.48 5.53 18.95
CA VAL A 269 13.25 5.50 17.70
C VAL A 269 12.82 6.63 16.76
N ALA A 270 11.52 6.88 16.63
CA ALA A 270 11.00 8.00 15.84
C ALA A 270 11.52 9.35 16.40
N GLY A 271 11.48 9.54 17.72
CA GLY A 271 12.00 10.72 18.38
C GLY A 271 13.52 10.90 18.20
N LEU A 272 14.29 9.82 18.29
CA LEU A 272 15.72 9.81 18.02
C LEU A 272 16.00 10.13 16.54
N SER A 273 15.29 9.50 15.61
CA SER A 273 15.37 9.82 14.19
C SER A 273 15.10 11.29 13.93
N TYR A 274 14.04 11.84 14.51
CA TYR A 274 13.69 13.25 14.33
C TYR A 274 14.77 14.21 14.82
N LYS A 275 15.43 13.88 15.95
CA LYS A 275 16.46 14.71 16.57
C LYS A 275 17.84 14.55 15.95
N LEU A 276 18.22 13.31 15.55
CA LEU A 276 19.58 12.97 15.12
C LEU A 276 19.77 13.02 13.60
N SER A 277 18.69 12.99 12.82
CA SER A 277 18.77 13.14 11.36
C SER A 277 19.16 14.57 10.97
N ASP A 278 19.88 14.69 9.88
CA ASP A 278 20.22 15.99 9.30
C ASP A 278 18.93 16.75 8.93
N LYS A 279 18.83 17.98 9.46
CA LYS A 279 17.67 18.86 9.22
C LYS A 279 17.54 19.24 7.74
N LYS A 280 18.68 19.41 7.04
CA LYS A 280 18.68 19.70 5.62
C LYS A 280 18.05 18.55 4.83
N VAL A 281 18.47 17.31 5.10
CA VAL A 281 17.90 16.11 4.49
C VAL A 281 16.39 16.03 4.73
N ARG A 282 15.96 16.24 5.97
CA ARG A 282 14.56 16.09 6.34
C ARG A 282 13.67 17.18 5.77
N PHE A 283 14.04 18.45 5.96
CA PHE A 283 13.12 19.56 5.69
C PHE A 283 13.35 20.22 4.33
N GLU A 284 14.57 20.23 3.80
CA GLU A 284 14.86 20.81 2.49
C GLU A 284 14.77 19.77 1.38
N GLU A 285 15.52 18.66 1.49
CA GLU A 285 15.59 17.65 0.43
C GLU A 285 14.32 16.79 0.36
N ASN A 286 13.78 16.34 1.51
CA ASN A 286 12.55 15.54 1.57
C ASN A 286 11.27 16.36 1.72
N ALA A 287 11.37 17.68 1.99
CA ALA A 287 10.22 18.54 2.28
C ALA A 287 9.25 17.92 3.30
N PHE A 288 9.80 17.36 4.39
CA PHE A 288 9.03 16.65 5.41
C PHE A 288 8.02 17.57 6.08
N THR A 289 6.77 17.16 6.13
CA THR A 289 5.69 17.80 6.88
C THR A 289 4.92 16.78 7.69
N TRP A 290 4.25 17.22 8.75
CA TRP A 290 3.42 16.36 9.59
C TRP A 290 2.05 16.06 8.99
N ALA A 291 1.62 16.82 7.98
CA ALA A 291 0.28 16.73 7.42
C ALA A 291 -0.13 15.29 7.01
N PRO A 292 0.68 14.48 6.30
CA PRO A 292 0.25 13.16 5.88
C PRO A 292 -0.06 12.22 7.05
N ILE A 293 0.78 12.21 8.10
CA ILE A 293 0.54 11.32 9.25
C ILE A 293 -0.60 11.82 10.12
N MET A 294 -0.81 13.14 10.22
CA MET A 294 -1.94 13.71 10.94
C MET A 294 -3.26 13.41 10.24
N GLU A 295 -3.29 13.49 8.91
CA GLU A 295 -4.46 13.10 8.11
C GLU A 295 -4.82 11.63 8.35
N VAL A 296 -3.85 10.73 8.23
CA VAL A 296 -4.05 9.29 8.50
C VAL A 296 -4.57 9.08 9.92
N ALA A 297 -3.92 9.66 10.94
CA ALA A 297 -4.36 9.49 12.32
C ALA A 297 -5.80 9.98 12.53
N THR A 298 -6.17 11.11 11.94
CA THR A 298 -7.50 11.70 12.05
C THR A 298 -8.58 10.83 11.40
N LEU A 299 -8.33 10.36 10.18
CA LEU A 299 -9.29 9.52 9.46
C LEU A 299 -9.49 8.16 10.12
N PHE A 300 -8.41 7.57 10.59
CA PHE A 300 -8.46 6.25 11.24
C PHE A 300 -9.15 6.27 12.61
N ILE A 301 -9.24 7.41 13.33
CA ILE A 301 -10.14 7.53 14.49
C ILE A 301 -11.58 7.19 14.08
N GLY A 302 -12.07 7.79 13.00
CA GLY A 302 -13.42 7.54 12.49
C GLY A 302 -13.61 6.12 11.99
N ILE A 303 -12.62 5.60 11.26
CA ILE A 303 -12.63 4.22 10.73
C ILE A 303 -12.73 3.23 11.88
N PHE A 304 -11.80 3.23 12.83
CA PHE A 304 -11.78 2.28 13.95
C PHE A 304 -13.06 2.38 14.81
N ALA A 305 -13.52 3.60 15.12
CA ALA A 305 -14.72 3.80 15.91
C ALA A 305 -15.99 3.26 15.24
N THR A 306 -16.09 3.35 13.90
CA THR A 306 -17.27 2.89 13.16
C THR A 306 -17.15 1.44 12.69
N MET A 307 -15.94 0.91 12.55
CA MET A 307 -15.66 -0.44 12.06
C MET A 307 -16.09 -1.53 13.06
N ALA A 308 -15.88 -1.33 14.37
CA ALA A 308 -16.14 -2.36 15.38
C ALA A 308 -17.54 -2.98 15.31
N PRO A 309 -18.66 -2.22 15.31
CA PRO A 309 -19.99 -2.83 15.18
C PRO A 309 -20.28 -3.35 13.77
N ALA A 310 -19.65 -2.79 12.74
CA ALA A 310 -19.80 -3.27 11.37
C ALA A 310 -19.22 -4.68 11.21
N LEU A 311 -18.01 -4.90 11.73
CA LEU A 311 -17.38 -6.22 11.71
C LEU A 311 -18.23 -7.27 12.42
N ARG A 312 -18.79 -6.95 13.60
CA ARG A 312 -19.67 -7.88 14.34
C ARG A 312 -20.95 -8.24 13.56
N TYR A 313 -21.51 -7.31 12.80
CA TYR A 313 -22.61 -7.63 11.90
C TYR A 313 -22.19 -8.53 10.74
N LEU A 314 -21.06 -8.21 10.10
CA LEU A 314 -20.54 -8.99 8.98
C LEU A 314 -20.16 -10.42 9.40
N GLU A 315 -19.57 -10.61 10.58
CA GLU A 315 -19.33 -11.92 11.18
C GLU A 315 -20.61 -12.78 11.29
N GLN A 316 -21.76 -12.16 11.62
CA GLN A 316 -23.04 -12.88 11.75
C GLN A 316 -23.59 -13.37 10.41
N ILE A 317 -23.41 -12.59 9.33
CA ILE A 317 -23.95 -12.95 8.02
C ILE A 317 -22.98 -13.77 7.17
N ALA A 318 -21.68 -13.70 7.45
CA ALA A 318 -20.64 -14.34 6.67
C ALA A 318 -20.86 -15.84 6.43
N PRO A 319 -21.28 -16.66 7.43
CA PRO A 319 -21.52 -18.09 7.22
C PRO A 319 -22.67 -18.38 6.25
N SER A 320 -23.55 -17.42 5.98
CA SER A 320 -24.67 -17.58 5.05
C SER A 320 -24.31 -17.22 3.60
N LEU A 321 -23.13 -16.64 3.39
CA LEU A 321 -22.69 -16.19 2.07
C LEU A 321 -21.86 -17.29 1.38
N PRO A 322 -22.14 -17.60 0.10
CA PRO A 322 -21.40 -18.61 -0.65
C PRO A 322 -20.04 -18.08 -1.12
N LEU A 323 -19.16 -17.73 -0.18
CA LEU A 323 -17.84 -17.17 -0.49
C LEU A 323 -16.83 -18.27 -0.80
N THR A 324 -16.18 -18.15 -1.94
CA THR A 324 -15.07 -19.02 -2.40
C THR A 324 -13.76 -18.24 -2.32
N ARG A 325 -12.62 -18.91 -2.51
CA ARG A 325 -11.30 -18.27 -2.56
C ARG A 325 -11.25 -17.14 -3.59
N MET A 326 -11.80 -17.38 -4.79
CA MET A 326 -11.83 -16.39 -5.87
C MET A 326 -12.74 -15.20 -5.53
N THR A 327 -13.90 -15.44 -4.92
CA THR A 327 -14.81 -14.34 -4.53
C THR A 327 -14.23 -13.52 -3.40
N TYR A 328 -13.47 -14.10 -2.45
CA TYR A 328 -12.71 -13.34 -1.46
C TYR A 328 -11.69 -12.41 -2.14
N PHE A 329 -10.93 -12.89 -3.12
CA PHE A 329 -10.01 -12.05 -3.88
C PHE A 329 -10.72 -10.90 -4.61
N VAL A 330 -11.79 -11.22 -5.34
CA VAL A 330 -12.50 -10.25 -6.19
C VAL A 330 -13.21 -9.19 -5.35
N PHE A 331 -13.90 -9.59 -4.27
CA PHE A 331 -14.61 -8.62 -3.41
C PHE A 331 -13.66 -7.80 -2.57
N THR A 332 -12.62 -8.41 -1.98
CA THR A 332 -11.59 -7.66 -1.25
C THR A 332 -10.87 -6.70 -2.20
N GLY A 333 -10.45 -7.16 -3.37
CA GLY A 333 -9.76 -6.33 -4.34
C GLY A 333 -10.64 -5.23 -4.93
N GLY A 334 -11.89 -5.54 -5.25
CA GLY A 334 -12.85 -4.56 -5.75
C GLY A 334 -13.13 -3.47 -4.72
N LEU A 335 -13.30 -3.83 -3.46
CA LEU A 335 -13.53 -2.87 -2.39
C LEU A 335 -12.25 -2.05 -2.08
N SER A 336 -11.10 -2.71 -1.99
CA SER A 336 -9.79 -2.07 -1.77
C SER A 336 -9.40 -1.09 -2.88
N SER A 337 -9.89 -1.30 -4.10
CA SER A 337 -9.61 -0.37 -5.19
C SER A 337 -10.31 0.99 -5.04
N ILE A 338 -11.38 1.07 -4.27
CA ILE A 338 -12.21 2.27 -4.09
C ILE A 338 -12.10 2.82 -2.68
N LEU A 339 -11.94 1.93 -1.70
CA LEU A 339 -11.81 2.26 -0.29
C LEU A 339 -10.37 1.99 0.17
N ASP A 340 -10.00 2.54 1.32
CA ASP A 340 -8.70 2.23 1.93
C ASP A 340 -8.54 0.71 2.15
N ASN A 341 -7.35 0.21 1.85
CA ASN A 341 -7.04 -1.22 1.87
C ASN A 341 -7.08 -1.85 3.27
N ALA A 342 -6.76 -1.09 4.32
CA ALA A 342 -6.69 -1.59 5.69
C ALA A 342 -8.07 -1.99 6.25
N PRO A 343 -9.10 -1.11 6.26
CA PRO A 343 -10.43 -1.50 6.71
C PRO A 343 -11.07 -2.57 5.81
N THR A 344 -10.76 -2.56 4.53
CA THR A 344 -11.22 -3.59 3.60
C THR A 344 -10.68 -4.97 3.98
N TYR A 345 -9.39 -5.06 4.27
CA TYR A 345 -8.75 -6.30 4.73
C TYR A 345 -9.43 -6.83 5.99
N MET A 346 -9.60 -5.99 7.03
CA MET A 346 -10.21 -6.40 8.28
C MET A 346 -11.64 -6.89 8.11
N THR A 347 -12.40 -6.24 7.22
CA THR A 347 -13.76 -6.65 6.89
C THR A 347 -13.79 -8.11 6.41
N PHE A 348 -12.98 -8.46 5.42
CA PHE A 348 -12.96 -9.81 4.87
C PHE A 348 -12.21 -10.81 5.75
N PHE A 349 -11.23 -10.37 6.54
CA PHE A 349 -10.54 -11.18 7.53
C PHE A 349 -11.54 -11.74 8.57
N GLU A 350 -12.34 -10.86 9.20
CA GLU A 350 -13.32 -11.29 10.20
C GLU A 350 -14.47 -12.09 9.59
N MET A 351 -14.88 -11.77 8.37
CA MET A 351 -15.85 -12.60 7.64
C MET A 351 -15.32 -13.99 7.37
N ALA A 352 -14.07 -14.13 6.96
CA ALA A 352 -13.45 -15.43 6.68
C ALA A 352 -13.23 -16.24 7.97
N LYS A 353 -12.88 -15.57 9.07
CA LYS A 353 -12.78 -16.18 10.41
C LYS A 353 -14.12 -16.73 10.85
N ALA A 354 -15.20 -15.97 10.69
CA ALA A 354 -16.56 -16.38 11.07
C ALA A 354 -17.14 -17.46 10.16
N SER A 355 -16.83 -17.45 8.85
CA SER A 355 -17.28 -18.47 7.90
C SER A 355 -16.69 -19.84 8.20
N GLY A 356 -15.52 -19.89 8.83
CA GLY A 356 -14.78 -21.13 9.04
C GLY A 356 -14.34 -21.76 7.71
N GLY A 357 -13.87 -22.99 7.76
CA GLY A 357 -13.45 -23.73 6.58
C GLY A 357 -12.50 -24.87 6.95
N GLU A 358 -12.21 -25.72 5.97
CA GLU A 358 -11.27 -26.82 6.10
C GLU A 358 -9.84 -26.37 5.82
N GLY A 359 -8.86 -27.01 6.46
CA GLY A 359 -7.43 -26.83 6.23
C GLY A 359 -6.72 -26.10 7.36
N THR A 360 -5.53 -25.58 7.06
CA THR A 360 -4.68 -24.85 8.03
C THR A 360 -5.34 -23.54 8.41
N LEU A 361 -5.46 -23.31 9.72
CA LEU A 361 -5.95 -22.04 10.26
C LEU A 361 -4.76 -21.14 10.66
N VAL A 362 -4.83 -19.88 10.23
CA VAL A 362 -3.88 -18.83 10.61
C VAL A 362 -4.68 -17.72 11.30
N ALA A 363 -4.43 -17.49 12.57
CA ALA A 363 -5.21 -16.56 13.40
C ALA A 363 -6.73 -16.84 13.38
N GLY A 364 -7.12 -18.12 13.30
CA GLY A 364 -8.51 -18.54 13.20
C GLY A 364 -9.16 -18.42 11.81
N VAL A 365 -8.42 -17.94 10.82
CA VAL A 365 -8.87 -17.81 9.42
C VAL A 365 -8.30 -18.96 8.59
N PRO A 366 -9.10 -19.65 7.75
CA PRO A 366 -8.55 -20.61 6.78
C PRO A 366 -7.50 -19.94 5.89
N GLU A 367 -6.29 -20.50 5.83
CA GLU A 367 -5.19 -19.95 5.04
C GLU A 367 -5.58 -19.80 3.57
N SER A 368 -6.40 -20.72 3.07
CA SER A 368 -6.97 -20.68 1.71
C SER A 368 -7.80 -19.41 1.41
N TYR A 369 -8.36 -18.75 2.43
CA TYR A 369 -9.09 -17.48 2.32
C TYR A 369 -8.20 -16.30 2.70
N LEU A 370 -7.28 -16.46 3.65
CA LEU A 370 -6.37 -15.40 4.08
C LEU A 370 -5.43 -14.94 2.96
N ILE A 371 -4.93 -15.89 2.15
CA ILE A 371 -4.09 -15.59 0.98
C ILE A 371 -4.82 -14.65 0.00
N PRO A 372 -5.99 -15.01 -0.59
CA PRO A 372 -6.68 -14.13 -1.53
C PRO A 372 -7.14 -12.80 -0.92
N ILE A 373 -7.48 -12.75 0.36
CA ILE A 373 -7.81 -11.51 1.07
C ILE A 373 -6.58 -10.59 1.11
N SER A 374 -5.42 -11.12 1.50
CA SER A 374 -4.17 -10.36 1.56
C SER A 374 -3.75 -9.84 0.20
N LEU A 375 -3.78 -10.70 -0.83
CA LEU A 375 -3.47 -10.32 -2.21
C LEU A 375 -4.45 -9.27 -2.76
N GLY A 376 -5.75 -9.46 -2.54
CA GLY A 376 -6.78 -8.52 -2.98
C GLY A 376 -6.66 -7.16 -2.31
N ALA A 377 -6.47 -7.13 -0.99
CA ALA A 377 -6.35 -5.90 -0.24
C ALA A 377 -5.12 -5.09 -0.67
N VAL A 378 -3.95 -5.71 -0.78
CA VAL A 378 -2.70 -5.01 -1.06
C VAL A 378 -2.57 -4.66 -2.54
N PHE A 379 -2.77 -5.62 -3.46
CA PHE A 379 -2.48 -5.41 -4.86
C PHE A 379 -3.51 -4.56 -5.58
N CYS A 380 -4.80 -4.74 -5.26
CA CYS A 380 -5.87 -4.00 -5.94
C CYS A 380 -6.01 -2.56 -5.43
N GLY A 381 -5.42 -2.18 -4.30
CA GLY A 381 -5.29 -0.80 -3.86
C GLY A 381 -4.63 0.11 -4.90
N ALA A 382 -3.83 -0.47 -5.80
CA ALA A 382 -3.19 0.25 -6.91
C ALA A 382 -4.15 0.62 -8.07
N ILE A 383 -5.38 0.10 -8.11
CA ILE A 383 -6.29 0.30 -9.25
C ILE A 383 -6.81 1.73 -9.34
N THR A 384 -6.89 2.45 -8.20
CA THR A 384 -7.26 3.86 -8.18
C THR A 384 -6.28 4.68 -7.36
N TYR A 385 -6.34 6.01 -7.47
CA TYR A 385 -5.53 6.90 -6.63
C TYR A 385 -5.92 6.87 -5.15
N ILE A 386 -7.15 6.50 -4.82
CA ILE A 386 -7.69 6.51 -3.46
C ILE A 386 -7.66 5.16 -2.76
N GLY A 387 -7.37 4.08 -3.48
CA GLY A 387 -7.34 2.73 -2.89
C GLY A 387 -6.19 2.50 -1.89
N ASN A 388 -5.15 3.34 -1.91
CA ASN A 388 -4.09 3.34 -0.91
C ASN A 388 -3.46 4.74 -0.80
N GLY A 389 -3.19 5.20 0.42
CA GLY A 389 -2.65 6.54 0.71
C GLY A 389 -1.43 6.96 -0.11
N PRO A 390 -0.38 6.11 -0.26
CA PRO A 390 0.80 6.45 -1.05
C PRO A 390 0.52 6.75 -2.52
N ASN A 391 -0.58 6.24 -3.11
CA ASN A 391 -0.90 6.51 -4.52
C ASN A 391 -1.11 7.99 -4.78
N PHE A 392 -1.90 8.64 -3.94
CA PHE A 392 -2.18 10.06 -4.06
C PHE A 392 -0.93 10.91 -3.74
N MET A 393 -0.11 10.48 -2.77
CA MET A 393 1.14 11.17 -2.43
C MET A 393 2.12 11.15 -3.61
N VAL A 394 2.33 9.99 -4.24
CA VAL A 394 3.19 9.85 -5.43
C VAL A 394 2.67 10.73 -6.57
N LYS A 395 1.36 10.73 -6.82
CA LYS A 395 0.73 11.61 -7.81
C LYS A 395 1.00 13.08 -7.51
N SER A 396 0.76 13.53 -6.28
CA SER A 396 0.94 14.93 -5.87
C SER A 396 2.38 15.39 -6.01
N VAL A 397 3.35 14.57 -5.62
CA VAL A 397 4.78 14.86 -5.80
C VAL A 397 5.13 14.97 -7.28
N ALA A 398 4.66 14.05 -8.12
CA ALA A 398 4.92 14.09 -9.55
C ALA A 398 4.31 15.34 -10.23
N GLU A 399 3.09 15.73 -9.83
CA GLU A 399 2.45 16.96 -10.35
C GLU A 399 3.20 18.22 -9.89
N SER A 400 3.71 18.27 -8.67
CA SER A 400 4.53 19.38 -8.19
C SER A 400 5.87 19.50 -8.94
N ASP A 401 6.36 18.38 -9.50
CA ASP A 401 7.56 18.31 -10.34
C ASP A 401 7.27 18.51 -11.85
N GLY A 402 6.05 18.92 -12.17
CA GLY A 402 5.64 19.23 -13.56
C GLY A 402 5.30 18.02 -14.42
N VAL A 403 5.08 16.84 -13.85
CA VAL A 403 4.58 15.68 -14.60
C VAL A 403 3.07 15.74 -14.71
N PRO A 404 2.49 15.82 -15.93
CA PRO A 404 1.04 15.93 -16.13
C PRO A 404 0.36 14.58 -15.86
N MET A 405 0.05 14.30 -14.59
CA MET A 405 -0.56 13.03 -14.22
C MET A 405 -1.99 12.90 -14.78
N PRO A 406 -2.42 11.68 -15.13
CA PRO A 406 -3.76 11.45 -15.65
C PRO A 406 -4.85 11.77 -14.62
N SER A 407 -5.99 12.26 -15.10
CA SER A 407 -7.19 12.41 -14.27
C SER A 407 -7.62 11.07 -13.67
N PHE A 408 -8.43 11.10 -12.62
CA PHE A 408 -8.89 9.90 -11.90
C PHE A 408 -9.44 8.80 -12.84
N GLY A 409 -10.37 9.16 -13.73
CA GLY A 409 -10.94 8.18 -14.67
C GLY A 409 -9.92 7.66 -15.70
N ARG A 410 -8.99 8.51 -16.16
CA ARG A 410 -7.94 8.10 -17.09
C ARG A 410 -6.90 7.20 -16.42
N TYR A 411 -6.59 7.44 -15.15
CA TYR A 411 -5.74 6.54 -14.35
C TYR A 411 -6.36 5.14 -14.23
N ILE A 412 -7.64 5.06 -13.90
CA ILE A 412 -8.37 3.78 -13.87
C ILE A 412 -8.25 3.05 -15.21
N GLY A 413 -8.39 3.77 -16.34
CA GLY A 413 -8.17 3.20 -17.66
C GLY A 413 -6.77 2.59 -17.84
N TYR A 414 -5.72 3.28 -17.37
CA TYR A 414 -4.36 2.74 -17.35
C TYR A 414 -4.22 1.52 -16.43
N ALA A 415 -4.80 1.55 -15.24
CA ALA A 415 -4.76 0.42 -14.32
C ALA A 415 -5.46 -0.81 -14.92
N PHE A 416 -6.62 -0.62 -15.57
CA PHE A 416 -7.35 -1.72 -16.24
C PHE A 416 -6.60 -2.30 -17.44
N THR A 417 -5.74 -1.53 -18.10
CA THR A 417 -4.96 -2.03 -19.25
C THR A 417 -3.59 -2.59 -18.87
N LEU A 418 -2.96 -2.09 -17.80
CA LEU A 418 -1.58 -2.42 -17.46
C LEU A 418 -1.45 -3.30 -16.20
N LEU A 419 -2.31 -3.09 -15.19
CA LEU A 419 -2.24 -3.78 -13.91
C LEU A 419 -3.25 -4.92 -13.81
N VAL A 420 -4.52 -4.66 -14.06
CA VAL A 420 -5.62 -5.63 -13.85
C VAL A 420 -5.40 -6.95 -14.61
N PRO A 421 -4.91 -6.98 -15.86
CA PRO A 421 -4.63 -8.25 -16.54
C PRO A 421 -3.54 -9.08 -15.84
N ILE A 422 -2.55 -8.44 -15.24
CA ILE A 422 -1.49 -9.10 -14.47
C ILE A 422 -2.06 -9.68 -13.17
N LEU A 423 -2.88 -8.89 -12.45
CA LEU A 423 -3.54 -9.34 -11.23
C LEU A 423 -4.55 -10.48 -11.51
N ALA A 424 -5.26 -10.41 -12.65
CA ALA A 424 -6.14 -11.48 -13.08
C ALA A 424 -5.37 -12.78 -13.36
N ALA A 425 -4.25 -12.70 -14.08
CA ALA A 425 -3.39 -13.86 -14.34
C ALA A 425 -2.87 -14.46 -13.02
N MET A 426 -2.38 -13.62 -12.11
CA MET A 426 -1.92 -14.04 -10.78
C MET A 426 -3.04 -14.72 -10.00
N ALA A 427 -4.22 -14.11 -9.90
CA ALA A 427 -5.34 -14.69 -9.16
C ALA A 427 -5.82 -16.02 -9.78
N MET A 428 -5.91 -16.10 -11.10
CA MET A 428 -6.29 -17.33 -11.79
C MET A 428 -5.29 -18.47 -11.55
N ILE A 429 -3.99 -18.18 -11.49
CA ILE A 429 -2.93 -19.18 -11.29
C ILE A 429 -2.87 -19.63 -9.82
N PHE A 430 -2.83 -18.69 -8.86
CA PHE A 430 -2.53 -18.99 -7.47
C PHE A 430 -3.79 -19.16 -6.59
N VAL A 431 -4.87 -18.43 -6.92
CA VAL A 431 -6.14 -18.49 -6.17
C VAL A 431 -7.15 -19.42 -6.84
N GLY A 432 -7.08 -19.59 -8.17
CA GLY A 432 -7.99 -20.42 -8.94
C GLY A 432 -8.05 -21.87 -8.45
N GLU A 433 -9.27 -22.40 -8.28
CA GLU A 433 -9.50 -23.75 -7.73
C GLU A 433 -9.43 -24.84 -8.81
N SER A 434 -9.90 -24.56 -10.02
CA SER A 434 -9.89 -25.52 -11.11
C SER A 434 -8.62 -25.41 -11.98
N TRP A 435 -8.16 -26.55 -12.51
CA TRP A 435 -7.03 -26.57 -13.44
C TRP A 435 -7.30 -25.76 -14.73
N LEU A 436 -8.56 -25.66 -15.14
CA LEU A 436 -8.98 -24.87 -16.31
C LEU A 436 -8.75 -23.37 -16.04
N VAL A 437 -9.17 -22.86 -14.87
CA VAL A 437 -8.92 -21.46 -14.48
C VAL A 437 -7.43 -21.18 -14.42
N ARG A 438 -6.64 -22.08 -13.83
CA ARG A 438 -5.17 -21.95 -13.79
C ARG A 438 -4.56 -21.95 -15.18
N GLY A 439 -5.03 -22.83 -16.08
CA GLY A 439 -4.60 -22.89 -17.48
C GLY A 439 -4.88 -21.57 -18.23
N LEU A 440 -6.06 -20.98 -18.04
CA LEU A 440 -6.41 -19.68 -18.59
C LEU A 440 -5.50 -18.57 -18.03
N GLY A 441 -5.19 -18.60 -16.73
CA GLY A 441 -4.25 -17.67 -16.09
C GLY A 441 -2.85 -17.76 -16.70
N ILE A 442 -2.34 -18.99 -16.92
CA ILE A 442 -1.04 -19.21 -17.58
C ILE A 442 -1.07 -18.69 -19.02
N ALA A 443 -2.14 -18.95 -19.77
CA ALA A 443 -2.29 -18.44 -21.13
C ALA A 443 -2.32 -16.92 -21.19
N LEU A 444 -3.01 -16.27 -20.24
CA LEU A 444 -3.04 -14.82 -20.11
C LEU A 444 -1.63 -14.27 -19.78
N ALA A 445 -0.92 -14.86 -18.82
CA ALA A 445 0.45 -14.47 -18.48
C ALA A 445 1.39 -14.61 -19.68
N ALA A 446 1.31 -15.73 -20.41
CA ALA A 446 2.10 -15.94 -21.63
C ALA A 446 1.79 -14.90 -22.70
N GLY A 447 0.52 -14.52 -22.86
CA GLY A 447 0.10 -13.43 -23.76
C GLY A 447 0.70 -12.08 -23.37
N LEU A 448 0.71 -11.75 -22.06
CA LEU A 448 1.32 -10.50 -21.56
C LEU A 448 2.86 -10.47 -21.78
N VAL A 449 3.53 -11.60 -21.54
CA VAL A 449 4.97 -11.75 -21.84
C VAL A 449 5.23 -11.58 -23.32
N PHE A 450 4.45 -12.25 -24.18
CA PHE A 450 4.57 -12.16 -25.63
C PHE A 450 4.40 -10.72 -26.12
N LEU A 451 3.37 -10.01 -25.64
CA LEU A 451 3.14 -8.59 -25.99
C LEU A 451 4.31 -7.71 -25.57
N SER A 452 4.87 -7.96 -24.38
CA SER A 452 6.05 -7.23 -23.89
C SER A 452 7.27 -7.48 -24.78
N LEU A 453 7.53 -8.74 -25.14
CA LEU A 453 8.65 -9.10 -26.04
C LEU A 453 8.50 -8.50 -27.44
N VAL A 454 7.27 -8.47 -27.99
CA VAL A 454 6.99 -7.82 -29.28
C VAL A 454 7.28 -6.32 -29.22
N ARG A 455 6.89 -5.63 -28.13
CA ARG A 455 7.21 -4.21 -27.93
C ARG A 455 8.71 -3.96 -27.87
N ILE A 456 9.45 -4.75 -27.08
CA ILE A 456 10.90 -4.66 -26.93
C ILE A 456 11.58 -4.84 -28.30
N ARG A 457 11.16 -5.84 -29.09
CA ARG A 457 11.73 -6.10 -30.40
C ARG A 457 11.46 -4.97 -31.40
N ARG A 458 10.25 -4.40 -31.40
CA ARG A 458 9.93 -3.25 -32.28
C ARG A 458 10.77 -2.04 -31.93
N ALA A 459 10.88 -1.68 -30.64
CA ALA A 459 11.72 -0.56 -30.21
C ALA A 459 13.19 -0.73 -30.64
N GLY A 460 13.75 -1.95 -30.57
CA GLY A 460 15.11 -2.20 -31.05
C GLY A 460 15.27 -2.10 -32.58
N LEU A 461 14.23 -2.35 -33.35
CA LEU A 461 14.24 -2.12 -34.79
C LEU A 461 14.18 -0.62 -35.15
N ASP A 462 13.37 0.14 -34.41
CA ASP A 462 13.26 1.60 -34.61
C ASP A 462 14.59 2.29 -34.26
N GLU A 463 15.28 1.89 -33.18
CA GLU A 463 16.63 2.37 -32.85
C GLU A 463 17.65 2.05 -33.97
N ALA A 464 17.66 0.81 -34.47
CA ALA A 464 18.59 0.40 -35.52
C ALA A 464 18.36 1.17 -36.86
N VAL A 465 17.10 1.49 -37.18
CA VAL A 465 16.76 2.30 -38.38
C VAL A 465 17.20 3.76 -38.21
N ALA A 466 17.06 4.31 -36.99
CA ALA A 466 17.50 5.67 -36.70
C ALA A 466 19.03 5.82 -36.80
N ASP A 467 19.81 4.84 -36.30
CA ASP A 467 21.26 4.83 -36.43
C ASP A 467 21.73 4.78 -37.90
N PHE A 468 21.06 4.00 -38.77
CA PHE A 468 21.37 3.93 -40.21
C PHE A 468 21.01 5.21 -41.00
N SER A 469 20.03 5.96 -40.52
CA SER A 469 19.59 7.23 -41.20
C SER A 469 20.38 8.45 -40.74
N GLY A 470 21.13 8.35 -39.65
CA GLY A 470 21.99 9.43 -39.14
C GLY A 470 23.40 9.46 -39.70
N ASP A 471 23.81 8.42 -40.45
CA ASP A 471 25.14 8.29 -41.10
C ASP A 471 25.10 8.75 -42.59
N GLU A 472 23.99 9.27 -43.12
CA GLU A 472 23.87 9.94 -44.42
C GLU A 472 23.82 11.47 -44.23
#